data_6035671588f8e7f10b0c5e844af16931
#
_entry.id   6035671588f8e7f10b0c5e844af16931
#
_cell.length_a   1.000
_cell.length_b   1.000
_cell.length_c   1.000
_cell.angle_alpha   90.00
_cell.angle_beta   90.00
_cell.angle_gamma   90.00
#
_symmetry.space_group_name_H-M   'P 1'
#
loop_
_entity.id
_entity.type
_entity.pdbx_description
1 polymer ?
#
loop_
_entity_poly.entity_id
_entity_poly.type
_entity_poly.pdbx_seq_one_letter_code
_entity_poly.pdbx_strand_id
1 'polypeptide(L)'
;WDLAVEGMKNCINAGIRTQIHTTVMDWNAEEIEDIMDFAVKIGASAHHIFFLVPTGRGEEIVDQALGREEYEAILTRIMKKAATVPIEVKPTCAPQFMRVSEQMGQHLRFSKGCLAGISYCIISPKGDVQPCAYMKMEIGNVKETPFDEIWRDNEIFKMLRTESYKDGCGSCGFKKKCGGCRARAAYYHKGDYMAEDPLCIMNKR
;
A
#
# COMPACT_ATOMS: atom_id res chain seq x y z
N TRP A 1 -9.50 -22.43 -1.80
CA TRP A 1 -9.70 -21.90 -0.46
C TRP A 1 -9.24 -22.91 0.61
N ASP A 2 -9.84 -24.10 0.68
CA ASP A 2 -9.62 -25.07 1.77
C ASP A 2 -8.15 -25.46 1.97
N LEU A 3 -7.43 -25.75 0.89
CA LEU A 3 -5.99 -26.08 0.96
C LEU A 3 -5.15 -24.91 1.51
N ALA A 4 -5.51 -23.66 1.17
CA ALA A 4 -4.80 -22.49 1.69
C ALA A 4 -5.07 -22.31 3.20
N VAL A 5 -6.32 -22.50 3.63
CA VAL A 5 -6.71 -22.45 5.04
C VAL A 5 -6.03 -23.57 5.85
N GLU A 6 -5.98 -24.77 5.31
CA GLU A 6 -5.27 -25.91 5.94
C GLU A 6 -3.78 -25.62 6.06
N GLY A 7 -3.13 -25.11 5.01
CA GLY A 7 -1.73 -24.72 5.04
C GLY A 7 -1.45 -23.65 6.10
N MET A 8 -2.29 -22.62 6.21
CA MET A 8 -2.17 -21.61 7.26
C MET A 8 -2.29 -22.21 8.66
N LYS A 9 -3.28 -23.09 8.90
CA LYS A 9 -3.45 -23.78 10.19
C LYS A 9 -2.23 -24.61 10.54
N ASN A 10 -1.67 -25.34 9.57
CA ASN A 10 -0.47 -26.16 9.78
C ASN A 10 0.74 -25.28 10.18
N CYS A 11 0.92 -24.13 9.53
CA CYS A 11 1.97 -23.17 9.91
C CYS A 11 1.75 -22.63 11.32
N ILE A 12 0.53 -22.22 11.66
CA ILE A 12 0.18 -21.70 12.99
C ILE A 12 0.40 -22.76 14.07
N ASN A 13 -0.04 -23.99 13.84
CA ASN A 13 0.16 -25.11 14.77
C ASN A 13 1.64 -25.46 14.98
N ALA A 14 2.48 -25.21 13.98
CA ALA A 14 3.93 -25.35 14.08
C ALA A 14 4.62 -24.14 14.74
N GLY A 15 3.87 -23.16 15.26
CA GLY A 15 4.40 -21.94 15.89
C GLY A 15 4.91 -20.90 14.92
N ILE A 16 4.62 -21.02 13.63
CA ILE A 16 5.03 -20.06 12.60
C ILE A 16 4.01 -18.90 12.55
N ARG A 17 4.50 -17.67 12.71
CA ARG A 17 3.66 -16.48 12.56
C ARG A 17 3.17 -16.36 11.12
N THR A 18 1.86 -16.36 10.94
CA THR A 18 1.19 -16.38 9.64
C THR A 18 0.42 -15.07 9.43
N GLN A 19 0.44 -14.55 8.21
CA GLN A 19 -0.30 -13.35 7.81
C GLN A 19 -1.27 -13.68 6.69
N ILE A 20 -2.42 -13.00 6.67
CA ILE A 20 -3.35 -13.03 5.54
C ILE A 20 -3.12 -11.77 4.71
N HIS A 21 -3.08 -11.95 3.40
CA HIS A 21 -3.04 -10.87 2.43
C HIS A 21 -4.27 -10.95 1.55
N THR A 22 -5.04 -9.86 1.48
CA THR A 22 -6.25 -9.74 0.65
C THR A 22 -6.13 -8.53 -0.25
N THR A 23 -6.39 -8.67 -1.54
CA THR A 23 -6.55 -7.51 -2.44
C THR A 23 -8.02 -7.15 -2.51
N VAL A 24 -8.35 -5.90 -2.18
CA VAL A 24 -9.72 -5.38 -2.26
C VAL A 24 -10.03 -4.97 -3.69
N MET A 25 -11.15 -5.48 -4.17
CA MET A 25 -11.76 -5.21 -5.46
C MET A 25 -13.23 -4.87 -5.24
N ASP A 26 -13.94 -4.37 -6.26
CA ASP A 26 -15.36 -4.05 -6.18
C ASP A 26 -16.22 -5.25 -5.73
N TRP A 27 -15.94 -6.44 -6.27
CA TRP A 27 -16.71 -7.67 -6.03
C TRP A 27 -16.48 -8.32 -4.64
N ASN A 28 -15.42 -7.97 -3.91
CA ASN A 28 -15.15 -8.53 -2.57
C ASN A 28 -15.09 -7.48 -1.45
N ALA A 29 -15.33 -6.23 -1.77
CA ALA A 29 -15.20 -5.12 -0.81
C ALA A 29 -16.08 -5.29 0.44
N GLU A 30 -17.27 -5.89 0.27
CA GLU A 30 -18.19 -6.12 1.39
C GLU A 30 -17.76 -7.27 2.30
N GLU A 31 -16.89 -8.18 1.85
CA GLU A 31 -16.40 -9.34 2.62
C GLU A 31 -15.18 -9.01 3.50
N ILE A 32 -14.60 -7.82 3.38
CA ILE A 32 -13.30 -7.50 4.01
C ILE A 32 -13.36 -7.60 5.54
N GLU A 33 -14.46 -7.18 6.16
CA GLU A 33 -14.61 -7.26 7.61
C GLU A 33 -14.78 -8.70 8.09
N ASP A 34 -15.45 -9.55 7.31
CA ASP A 34 -15.58 -10.99 7.60
C ASP A 34 -14.23 -11.70 7.45
N ILE A 35 -13.42 -11.32 6.47
CA ILE A 35 -12.05 -11.83 6.30
C ILE A 35 -11.15 -11.39 7.47
N MET A 36 -11.34 -10.18 8.02
CA MET A 36 -10.65 -9.73 9.23
C MET A 36 -11.04 -10.60 10.44
N ASP A 37 -12.32 -10.89 10.64
CA ASP A 37 -12.79 -11.78 11.69
C ASP A 37 -12.27 -13.21 11.49
N PHE A 38 -12.25 -13.70 10.25
CA PHE A 38 -11.64 -14.97 9.91
C PHE A 38 -10.15 -15.01 10.26
N ALA A 39 -9.39 -13.94 9.97
CA ALA A 39 -7.97 -13.86 10.30
C ALA A 39 -7.74 -13.99 11.82
N VAL A 40 -8.56 -13.32 12.62
CA VAL A 40 -8.55 -13.47 14.09
C VAL A 40 -8.88 -14.91 14.50
N LYS A 41 -9.94 -15.48 13.94
CA LYS A 41 -10.45 -16.81 14.28
C LYS A 41 -9.44 -17.92 14.04
N ILE A 42 -8.66 -17.85 12.98
CA ILE A 42 -7.64 -18.89 12.68
C ILE A 42 -6.32 -18.67 13.42
N GLY A 43 -6.15 -17.55 14.13
CA GLY A 43 -4.93 -17.22 14.86
C GLY A 43 -3.84 -16.58 13.99
N ALA A 44 -4.18 -15.93 12.90
CA ALA A 44 -3.23 -15.17 12.12
C ALA A 44 -2.66 -13.99 12.95
N SER A 45 -1.39 -13.66 12.75
CA SER A 45 -0.72 -12.57 13.45
C SER A 45 -0.99 -11.20 12.84
N ALA A 46 -1.37 -11.16 11.56
CA ALA A 46 -1.67 -9.93 10.84
C ALA A 46 -2.60 -10.17 9.64
N HIS A 47 -3.33 -9.13 9.26
CA HIS A 47 -4.06 -9.05 8.00
C HIS A 47 -3.62 -7.78 7.23
N HIS A 48 -2.95 -7.97 6.11
CA HIS A 48 -2.56 -6.88 5.22
C HIS A 48 -3.56 -6.79 4.06
N ILE A 49 -4.23 -5.65 3.95
CA ILE A 49 -5.30 -5.41 3.00
C ILE A 49 -4.77 -4.50 1.90
N PHE A 50 -4.59 -5.06 0.71
CA PHE A 50 -4.04 -4.37 -0.45
C PHE A 50 -5.14 -3.71 -1.26
N PHE A 51 -4.90 -2.49 -1.68
CA PHE A 51 -5.74 -1.81 -2.66
C PHE A 51 -5.05 -1.86 -4.02
N LEU A 52 -5.81 -2.19 -5.06
CA LEU A 52 -5.25 -2.39 -6.40
C LEU A 52 -4.42 -1.19 -6.86
N VAL A 53 -3.22 -1.49 -7.32
CA VAL A 53 -2.41 -0.60 -8.15
C VAL A 53 -2.32 -1.27 -9.52
N PRO A 54 -2.81 -0.66 -10.60
CA PRO A 54 -2.89 -1.30 -11.91
C PRO A 54 -1.51 -1.46 -12.55
N THR A 55 -0.78 -2.50 -12.20
CA THR A 55 0.52 -2.84 -12.79
C THR A 55 0.63 -4.32 -13.07
N GLY A 56 1.34 -4.70 -14.14
CA GLY A 56 1.44 -6.10 -14.55
C GLY A 56 0.06 -6.68 -14.85
N ARG A 57 -0.26 -7.83 -14.31
CA ARG A 57 -1.59 -8.46 -14.47
C ARG A 57 -2.74 -7.64 -13.87
N GLY A 58 -2.45 -6.71 -12.95
CA GLY A 58 -3.45 -5.80 -12.40
C GLY A 58 -3.99 -4.79 -13.43
N GLU A 59 -3.30 -4.60 -14.56
CA GLU A 59 -3.78 -3.76 -15.66
C GLU A 59 -4.99 -4.40 -16.38
N GLU A 60 -5.06 -5.74 -16.38
CA GLU A 60 -6.15 -6.52 -17.02
C GLU A 60 -7.46 -6.48 -16.24
N ILE A 61 -7.42 -6.06 -14.97
CA ILE A 61 -8.57 -6.04 -14.06
C ILE A 61 -8.80 -4.65 -13.44
N VAL A 62 -8.31 -3.60 -14.10
CA VAL A 62 -8.42 -2.22 -13.59
C VAL A 62 -9.88 -1.74 -13.47
N ASP A 63 -10.76 -2.26 -14.30
CA ASP A 63 -12.21 -2.03 -14.29
C ASP A 63 -12.89 -2.54 -13.01
N GLN A 64 -12.26 -3.48 -12.31
CA GLN A 64 -12.73 -4.01 -11.02
C GLN A 64 -12.12 -3.26 -9.80
N ALA A 65 -11.36 -2.19 -10.05
CA ALA A 65 -10.82 -1.36 -8.97
C ALA A 65 -11.92 -0.49 -8.37
N LEU A 66 -11.84 -0.26 -7.06
CA LEU A 66 -12.75 0.64 -6.37
C LEU A 66 -12.71 2.05 -6.93
N GLY A 67 -13.86 2.69 -7.03
CA GLY A 67 -13.99 4.13 -7.23
C GLY A 67 -13.50 4.91 -6.01
N ARG A 68 -13.33 6.23 -6.18
CA ARG A 68 -12.78 7.11 -5.12
C ARG A 68 -13.61 7.09 -3.83
N GLU A 69 -14.91 7.18 -3.97
CA GLU A 69 -15.87 7.23 -2.87
C GLU A 69 -15.94 5.87 -2.14
N GLU A 70 -15.98 4.79 -2.90
CA GLU A 70 -15.95 3.42 -2.36
C GLU A 70 -14.64 3.12 -1.66
N TYR A 71 -13.51 3.49 -2.27
CA TYR A 71 -12.19 3.38 -1.66
C TYR A 71 -12.13 4.05 -0.30
N GLU A 72 -12.63 5.28 -0.17
CA GLU A 72 -12.67 6.01 1.09
C GLU A 72 -13.60 5.33 2.11
N ALA A 73 -14.77 4.88 1.68
CA ALA A 73 -15.75 4.20 2.54
C ALA A 73 -15.16 2.89 3.10
N ILE A 74 -14.60 2.04 2.24
CA ILE A 74 -13.99 0.76 2.62
C ILE A 74 -12.78 1.01 3.53
N LEU A 75 -11.90 1.94 3.18
CA LEU A 75 -10.74 2.28 4.01
C LEU A 75 -11.17 2.73 5.41
N THR A 76 -12.22 3.53 5.50
CA THR A 76 -12.81 3.98 6.76
C THR A 76 -13.35 2.82 7.59
N ARG A 77 -14.08 1.88 6.97
CA ARG A 77 -14.58 0.65 7.61
C ARG A 77 -13.42 -0.20 8.14
N ILE A 78 -12.40 -0.45 7.32
CA ILE A 78 -11.20 -1.20 7.71
C ILE A 78 -10.56 -0.55 8.94
N MET A 79 -10.36 0.77 8.95
CA MET A 79 -9.71 1.46 10.06
C MET A 79 -10.55 1.42 11.34
N LYS A 80 -11.88 1.49 11.24
CA LYS A 80 -12.78 1.29 12.41
C LYS A 80 -12.65 -0.12 12.97
N LYS A 81 -12.74 -1.14 12.12
CA LYS A 81 -12.62 -2.55 12.52
C LYS A 81 -11.23 -2.87 13.08
N ALA A 82 -10.17 -2.33 12.48
CA ALA A 82 -8.79 -2.53 12.93
C ALA A 82 -8.56 -2.11 14.40
N ALA A 83 -9.30 -1.12 14.88
CA ALA A 83 -9.24 -0.68 16.29
C ALA A 83 -9.86 -1.68 17.28
N THR A 84 -10.61 -2.67 16.79
CA THR A 84 -11.36 -3.62 17.64
C THR A 84 -10.80 -5.04 17.63
N VAL A 85 -9.89 -5.36 16.72
CA VAL A 85 -9.32 -6.70 16.57
C VAL A 85 -7.94 -6.81 17.20
N PRO A 86 -7.55 -7.97 17.76
CA PRO A 86 -6.29 -8.15 18.49
C PRO A 86 -5.08 -8.45 17.59
N ILE A 87 -5.23 -8.36 16.28
CA ILE A 87 -4.15 -8.62 15.30
C ILE A 87 -3.73 -7.33 14.60
N GLU A 88 -2.54 -7.33 14.01
CA GLU A 88 -2.15 -6.20 13.16
C GLU A 88 -3.00 -6.15 11.90
N VAL A 89 -3.64 -5.02 11.65
CA VAL A 89 -4.31 -4.73 10.38
C VAL A 89 -3.61 -3.57 9.70
N LYS A 90 -3.20 -3.78 8.43
CA LYS A 90 -2.48 -2.77 7.67
C LYS A 90 -3.04 -2.60 6.27
N PRO A 91 -3.72 -1.48 5.97
CA PRO A 91 -3.99 -1.10 4.59
C PRO A 91 -2.68 -0.88 3.83
N THR A 92 -2.52 -1.56 2.69
CA THR A 92 -1.31 -1.51 1.85
C THR A 92 -1.67 -0.92 0.50
N CYS A 93 -0.80 -0.10 -0.07
CA CYS A 93 -1.10 0.72 -1.26
C CYS A 93 -2.28 1.69 -1.04
N ALA A 94 -2.59 1.98 0.21
CA ALA A 94 -3.65 2.88 0.65
C ALA A 94 -3.13 3.91 1.66
N PRO A 95 -2.13 4.75 1.34
CA PRO A 95 -1.49 5.66 2.29
C PRO A 95 -2.47 6.59 3.02
N GLN A 96 -3.65 6.79 2.46
CA GLN A 96 -4.73 7.59 3.03
C GLN A 96 -5.19 7.05 4.41
N PHE A 97 -4.86 5.78 4.76
CA PHE A 97 -5.15 5.25 6.09
C PHE A 97 -4.51 6.08 7.21
N MET A 98 -3.37 6.73 6.93
CA MET A 98 -2.73 7.65 7.88
C MET A 98 -3.59 8.87 8.20
N ARG A 99 -4.24 9.44 7.17
CA ARG A 99 -5.18 10.54 7.35
C ARG A 99 -6.45 10.09 8.06
N VAL A 100 -7.02 8.98 7.59
CA VAL A 100 -8.27 8.43 8.17
C VAL A 100 -8.09 8.12 9.64
N SER A 101 -6.99 7.47 10.03
CA SER A 101 -6.69 7.16 11.43
C SER A 101 -6.54 8.42 12.29
N GLU A 102 -5.85 9.44 11.77
CA GLU A 102 -5.69 10.72 12.50
C GLU A 102 -7.04 11.42 12.69
N GLN A 103 -7.90 11.44 11.66
CA GLN A 103 -9.25 11.99 11.74
C GLN A 103 -10.15 11.22 12.73
N MET A 104 -9.85 9.94 12.96
CA MET A 104 -10.53 9.11 13.97
C MET A 104 -9.90 9.19 15.37
N GLY A 105 -8.84 9.96 15.55
CA GLY A 105 -8.09 10.02 16.81
C GLY A 105 -7.35 8.72 17.17
N GLN A 106 -7.07 7.87 16.17
CA GLN A 106 -6.36 6.60 16.39
C GLN A 106 -4.84 6.81 16.39
N HIS A 107 -4.15 6.17 17.32
CA HIS A 107 -2.70 6.14 17.36
C HIS A 107 -2.18 4.89 16.64
N LEU A 108 -1.49 5.09 15.53
CA LEU A 108 -0.86 4.01 14.77
C LEU A 108 0.63 3.91 15.10
N ARG A 109 1.15 2.68 15.04
CA ARG A 109 2.61 2.45 15.13
C ARG A 109 3.36 2.87 13.85
N PHE A 110 2.64 3.14 12.78
CA PHE A 110 3.21 3.58 11.51
C PHE A 110 3.38 5.10 11.50
N SER A 111 4.52 5.56 11.01
CA SER A 111 4.82 7.00 10.88
C SER A 111 4.49 7.56 9.49
N LYS A 112 4.36 6.68 8.49
CA LYS A 112 4.17 7.08 7.08
C LYS A 112 3.38 6.04 6.29
N GLY A 113 2.56 6.53 5.36
CA GLY A 113 1.71 5.70 4.52
C GLY A 113 2.45 5.07 3.34
N CYS A 114 3.10 5.88 2.49
CA CYS A 114 3.90 5.39 1.38
C CYS A 114 5.39 5.46 1.71
N LEU A 115 6.10 4.34 1.55
CA LEU A 115 7.52 4.20 1.87
C LEU A 115 8.42 4.13 0.61
N ALA A 116 7.83 4.15 -0.59
CA ALA A 116 8.56 4.03 -1.86
C ALA A 116 9.69 5.05 -1.97
N GLY A 117 10.92 4.59 -2.13
CA GLY A 117 12.12 5.41 -2.23
C GLY A 117 12.51 6.19 -0.96
N ILE A 118 11.75 6.05 0.13
CA ILE A 118 12.02 6.71 1.42
C ILE A 118 12.73 5.75 2.37
N SER A 119 12.15 4.58 2.61
CA SER A 119 12.71 3.50 3.41
C SER A 119 12.43 2.12 2.84
N TYR A 120 12.00 2.06 1.59
CA TYR A 120 11.65 0.84 0.86
C TYR A 120 12.02 0.97 -0.61
N CYS A 121 12.59 -0.09 -1.15
CA CYS A 121 12.81 -0.30 -2.58
C CYS A 121 12.75 -1.80 -2.89
N ILE A 122 12.78 -2.15 -4.16
CA ILE A 122 12.89 -3.52 -4.65
C ILE A 122 14.19 -3.67 -5.43
N ILE A 123 14.83 -4.82 -5.27
CA ILE A 123 15.93 -5.27 -6.12
C ILE A 123 15.44 -6.54 -6.82
N SER A 124 15.41 -6.52 -8.15
CA SER A 124 14.98 -7.66 -8.96
C SER A 124 16.01 -8.80 -8.92
N PRO A 125 15.64 -10.04 -9.31
CA PRO A 125 16.63 -11.13 -9.46
C PRO A 125 17.73 -10.82 -10.49
N LYS A 126 17.51 -9.86 -11.40
CA LYS A 126 18.49 -9.38 -12.36
C LYS A 126 19.43 -8.30 -11.80
N GLY A 127 19.10 -7.77 -10.63
CA GLY A 127 19.85 -6.70 -9.95
C GLY A 127 19.25 -5.30 -10.16
N ASP A 128 18.16 -5.15 -10.91
CA ASP A 128 17.54 -3.85 -11.18
C ASP A 128 16.88 -3.30 -9.91
N VAL A 129 17.13 -2.05 -9.61
CA VAL A 129 16.56 -1.34 -8.45
C VAL A 129 15.33 -0.55 -8.89
N GLN A 130 14.25 -0.67 -8.11
CA GLN A 130 12.98 0.03 -8.33
C GLN A 130 12.49 0.67 -7.03
N PRO A 131 11.83 1.83 -7.06
CA PRO A 131 11.33 2.49 -5.84
C PRO A 131 10.26 1.68 -5.11
N CYS A 132 9.48 0.90 -5.84
CA CYS A 132 8.39 0.07 -5.33
C CYS A 132 8.10 -1.06 -6.32
N ALA A 133 7.60 -2.19 -5.82
CA ALA A 133 7.20 -3.33 -6.66
C ALA A 133 6.14 -2.97 -7.72
N TYR A 134 5.36 -1.92 -7.47
CA TYR A 134 4.31 -1.43 -8.36
C TYR A 134 4.73 -0.24 -9.24
N MET A 135 5.99 0.22 -9.14
CA MET A 135 6.55 1.29 -9.98
C MET A 135 7.60 0.69 -10.91
N LYS A 136 7.22 0.42 -12.16
CA LYS A 136 8.13 -0.10 -13.19
C LYS A 136 9.11 1.01 -13.66
N MET A 137 10.04 1.37 -12.78
CA MET A 137 11.08 2.37 -13.04
C MET A 137 12.42 1.76 -12.67
N GLU A 138 13.18 1.34 -13.66
CA GLU A 138 14.55 0.85 -13.47
C GLU A 138 15.46 2.04 -13.23
N ILE A 139 15.95 2.19 -12.00
CA ILE A 139 16.70 3.36 -11.56
C ILE A 139 18.18 3.08 -11.30
N GLY A 140 18.62 1.86 -11.55
CA GLY A 140 20.01 1.40 -11.45
C GLY A 140 20.06 -0.11 -11.30
N ASN A 141 21.25 -0.67 -11.39
CA ASN A 141 21.48 -2.10 -11.22
C ASN A 141 22.65 -2.35 -10.26
N VAL A 142 22.40 -3.15 -9.21
CA VAL A 142 23.41 -3.43 -8.16
C VAL A 142 24.61 -4.24 -8.62
N LYS A 143 24.57 -4.80 -9.84
CA LYS A 143 25.74 -5.44 -10.47
C LYS A 143 26.69 -4.45 -11.12
N GLU A 144 26.22 -3.23 -11.38
CA GLU A 144 26.94 -2.17 -12.08
C GLU A 144 27.36 -1.04 -11.15
N THR A 145 26.50 -0.72 -10.18
CA THR A 145 26.70 0.36 -9.23
C THR A 145 26.40 -0.11 -7.81
N PRO A 146 27.24 0.20 -6.80
CA PRO A 146 26.95 -0.13 -5.41
C PRO A 146 25.59 0.37 -4.94
N PHE A 147 24.86 -0.45 -4.19
CA PHE A 147 23.49 -0.13 -3.78
C PHE A 147 23.38 1.18 -2.98
N ASP A 148 24.36 1.47 -2.11
CA ASP A 148 24.37 2.68 -1.31
C ASP A 148 24.50 3.95 -2.17
N GLU A 149 25.22 3.89 -3.31
CA GLU A 149 25.31 4.97 -4.27
C GLU A 149 23.97 5.16 -4.99
N ILE A 150 23.38 4.06 -5.49
CA ILE A 150 22.04 4.13 -6.13
C ILE A 150 21.03 4.72 -5.15
N TRP A 151 21.00 4.21 -3.92
CA TRP A 151 20.05 4.65 -2.89
C TRP A 151 20.22 6.11 -2.50
N ARG A 152 21.47 6.57 -2.35
CA ARG A 152 21.79 7.93 -1.92
C ARG A 152 21.63 8.94 -3.04
N ASP A 153 22.14 8.62 -4.24
CA ASP A 153 22.46 9.60 -5.26
C ASP A 153 21.48 9.63 -6.45
N ASN A 154 20.67 8.57 -6.64
CA ASN A 154 19.69 8.55 -7.72
C ASN A 154 18.63 9.64 -7.55
N GLU A 155 18.37 10.40 -8.61
CA GLU A 155 17.47 11.56 -8.59
C GLU A 155 16.01 11.19 -8.27
N ILE A 156 15.54 10.02 -8.68
CA ILE A 156 14.17 9.56 -8.37
C ILE A 156 14.03 9.31 -6.87
N PHE A 157 15.01 8.67 -6.24
CA PHE A 157 15.01 8.49 -4.79
C PHE A 157 15.11 9.82 -4.04
N LYS A 158 15.96 10.73 -4.49
CA LYS A 158 16.06 12.09 -3.92
C LYS A 158 14.72 12.80 -4.03
N MET A 159 14.09 12.78 -5.21
CA MET A 159 12.81 13.44 -5.44
C MET A 159 11.70 12.87 -4.55
N LEU A 160 11.59 11.55 -4.43
CA LEU A 160 10.62 10.91 -3.54
C LEU A 160 10.78 11.33 -2.08
N ARG A 161 12.01 11.58 -1.63
CA ARG A 161 12.33 12.04 -0.26
C ARG A 161 12.03 13.52 -0.02
N THR A 162 11.96 14.35 -1.07
CA THR A 162 11.60 15.77 -0.91
C THR A 162 10.16 15.96 -0.50
N GLU A 163 9.30 14.97 -0.78
CA GLU A 163 7.85 15.06 -0.59
C GLU A 163 7.22 16.29 -1.28
N SER A 164 7.87 16.77 -2.34
CA SER A 164 7.42 17.89 -3.15
C SER A 164 6.35 17.44 -4.15
N TYR A 165 5.29 16.81 -3.62
CA TYR A 165 4.17 16.35 -4.42
C TYR A 165 3.45 17.50 -5.10
N LYS A 166 2.79 17.21 -6.23
CA LYS A 166 2.02 18.16 -7.02
C LYS A 166 0.54 18.15 -6.61
N ASP A 167 -0.19 19.11 -7.14
CA ASP A 167 -1.64 19.22 -7.07
C ASP A 167 -2.22 19.02 -5.66
N GLY A 168 -3.29 18.24 -5.52
CA GLY A 168 -3.97 18.00 -4.25
C GLY A 168 -3.05 17.41 -3.17
N CYS A 169 -2.14 16.48 -3.53
CA CYS A 169 -1.17 15.97 -2.59
C CYS A 169 -0.15 17.01 -2.13
N GLY A 170 0.25 17.94 -3.01
CA GLY A 170 1.24 18.99 -2.72
C GLY A 170 0.73 20.02 -1.70
N SER A 171 -0.54 20.41 -1.81
CA SER A 171 -1.19 21.38 -0.91
C SER A 171 -1.80 20.73 0.35
N CYS A 172 -1.79 19.38 0.46
CA CYS A 172 -2.46 18.65 1.53
C CYS A 172 -1.75 18.79 2.88
N GLY A 173 -2.50 19.05 3.95
CA GLY A 173 -1.98 19.06 5.32
C GLY A 173 -1.43 17.71 5.79
N PHE A 174 -1.87 16.61 5.20
CA PHE A 174 -1.41 15.25 5.52
C PHE A 174 -0.25 14.76 4.66
N LYS A 175 0.32 15.58 3.78
CA LYS A 175 1.33 15.14 2.80
C LYS A 175 2.53 14.43 3.39
N LYS A 176 3.01 14.85 4.55
CA LYS A 176 4.16 14.24 5.24
C LYS A 176 3.85 12.85 5.81
N LYS A 177 2.62 12.60 6.24
CA LYS A 177 2.19 11.31 6.79
C LYS A 177 1.65 10.38 5.73
N CYS A 178 0.77 10.85 4.87
CA CYS A 178 0.09 10.09 3.83
C CYS A 178 0.94 9.98 2.56
N GLY A 179 1.14 11.09 1.87
CA GLY A 179 1.88 11.19 0.62
C GLY A 179 1.20 10.57 -0.62
N GLY A 180 0.02 9.94 -0.49
CA GLY A 180 -0.64 9.21 -1.57
C GLY A 180 0.18 8.00 -2.08
N CYS A 181 -0.42 7.10 -2.84
CA CYS A 181 0.29 5.98 -3.47
C CYS A 181 1.07 6.47 -4.70
N ARG A 182 2.39 6.49 -4.63
CA ARG A 182 3.25 6.98 -5.71
C ARG A 182 3.19 6.13 -6.98
N ALA A 183 2.98 4.82 -6.81
CA ALA A 183 2.81 3.91 -7.94
C ALA A 183 1.48 4.15 -8.66
N ARG A 184 0.39 4.36 -7.92
CA ARG A 184 -0.93 4.70 -8.50
C ARG A 184 -0.91 6.08 -9.15
N ALA A 185 -0.27 7.06 -8.52
CA ALA A 185 -0.05 8.37 -9.14
C ALA A 185 0.69 8.22 -10.48
N ALA A 186 1.81 7.51 -10.51
CA ALA A 186 2.56 7.25 -11.75
C ALA A 186 1.71 6.59 -12.85
N TYR A 187 0.90 5.59 -12.48
CA TYR A 187 0.06 4.90 -13.46
C TYR A 187 -0.96 5.83 -14.13
N TYR A 188 -1.73 6.56 -13.33
CA TYR A 188 -2.80 7.41 -13.86
C TYR A 188 -2.32 8.74 -14.45
N HIS A 189 -1.09 9.17 -14.13
CA HIS A 189 -0.49 10.42 -14.63
C HIS A 189 0.71 10.16 -15.55
N LYS A 190 0.66 9.09 -16.37
CA LYS A 190 1.63 8.80 -17.45
C LYS A 190 3.10 8.81 -16.97
N GLY A 191 3.36 8.23 -15.81
CA GLY A 191 4.70 8.14 -15.23
C GLY A 191 5.04 9.23 -14.20
N ASP A 192 4.20 10.25 -14.03
CA ASP A 192 4.42 11.29 -13.01
C ASP A 192 4.11 10.76 -11.60
N TYR A 193 5.12 10.20 -10.97
CA TYR A 193 5.02 9.67 -9.61
C TYR A 193 4.90 10.76 -8.53
N MET A 194 5.09 12.02 -8.87
CA MET A 194 4.90 13.16 -7.95
C MET A 194 3.50 13.78 -8.04
N ALA A 195 2.69 13.40 -9.01
CA ALA A 195 1.30 13.81 -9.15
C ALA A 195 0.44 13.42 -7.95
N GLU A 196 -0.77 13.92 -7.87
CA GLU A 196 -1.72 13.52 -6.83
C GLU A 196 -2.17 12.05 -6.99
N ASP A 197 -2.56 11.42 -5.87
CA ASP A 197 -3.16 10.09 -5.90
C ASP A 197 -4.64 10.21 -6.31
N PRO A 198 -5.07 9.63 -7.45
CA PRO A 198 -6.41 9.85 -7.98
C PRO A 198 -7.54 9.29 -7.10
N LEU A 199 -7.24 8.33 -6.21
CA LEU A 199 -8.25 7.77 -5.29
C LEU A 199 -8.42 8.60 -4.00
N CYS A 200 -7.69 9.71 -3.84
CA CYS A 200 -7.88 10.55 -2.68
C CYS A 200 -9.15 11.39 -2.79
N ILE A 201 -10.08 11.21 -1.85
CA ILE A 201 -11.35 11.97 -1.82
C ILE A 201 -11.13 13.48 -1.58
N MET A 202 -9.99 13.86 -1.01
CA MET A 202 -9.68 15.27 -0.73
C MET A 202 -9.19 16.04 -1.96
N ASN A 203 -8.86 15.36 -3.06
CA ASN A 203 -8.46 16.03 -4.29
C ASN A 203 -9.68 16.73 -4.90
N LYS A 204 -9.54 18.02 -5.18
CA LYS A 204 -10.55 18.78 -5.93
C LYS A 204 -10.62 18.23 -7.35
N ARG A 205 -11.81 18.03 -7.85
CA ARG A 205 -12.06 17.74 -9.27
C ARG A 205 -11.91 19.01 -10.08
#